data_6ec35da0106fe37449e36882f589cfad
#
_entry.id   6ec35da0106fe37449e36882f589cfad
#
_cell.length_a   1.000
_cell.length_b   1.000
_cell.length_c   1.000
_cell.angle_alpha   90.00
_cell.angle_beta   90.00
_cell.angle_gamma   90.00
#
_symmetry.space_group_name_H-M   'P 1'
#
loop_
_entity.id
_entity.type
_entity.pdbx_description
1 polymer ?
#
loop_
_entity_poly.entity_id
_entity_poly.type
_entity_poly.pdbx_seq_one_letter_code
_entity_poly.pdbx_strand_id
1 'polypeptide(L)'
;MEAEHREFVRLLKSFADMQEEKNEEVHLIKQPGGSFWLLDQDRKLLSDDYCEDLMSYSIEIGPTFEDLLISALITASPSKVIIHMDIDEDTMYTIRGIFGDKIERCPGCSMPGCKPAYREDYIGVNTSNKTSKPDMVEEKTTASGHNTKLASDSSINLKW
;
A
#
# COMPACT_ATOMS: atom_id res chain seq x y z
N MET A 1 -20.80 12.80 19.23
CA MET A 1 -19.95 12.20 18.18
C MET A 1 -18.59 11.78 18.72
N GLU A 2 -17.77 12.65 19.24
CA GLU A 2 -16.43 12.29 19.75
C GLU A 2 -16.46 11.34 20.98
N ALA A 3 -17.43 11.48 21.86
CA ALA A 3 -17.56 10.62 23.03
C ALA A 3 -18.00 9.20 22.67
N GLU A 4 -18.92 9.07 21.72
CA GLU A 4 -19.41 7.77 21.22
C GLU A 4 -18.33 7.03 20.44
N HIS A 5 -17.58 7.74 19.61
CA HIS A 5 -16.45 7.17 18.88
C HIS A 5 -15.35 6.66 19.83
N ARG A 6 -15.06 7.42 20.86
CA ARG A 6 -14.07 7.05 21.88
C ARG A 6 -14.48 5.82 22.67
N GLU A 7 -15.76 5.71 23.01
CA GLU A 7 -16.31 4.52 23.66
C GLU A 7 -16.26 3.28 22.76
N PHE A 8 -16.60 3.45 21.49
CA PHE A 8 -16.50 2.40 20.47
C PHE A 8 -15.07 1.90 20.31
N VAL A 9 -14.09 2.78 20.17
CA VAL A 9 -12.66 2.42 20.09
C VAL A 9 -12.22 1.68 21.36
N ARG A 10 -12.69 2.08 22.54
CA ARG A 10 -12.39 1.41 23.81
C ARG A 10 -12.94 -0.01 23.87
N LEU A 11 -14.16 -0.23 23.38
CA LEU A 11 -14.76 -1.55 23.29
C LEU A 11 -13.98 -2.46 22.33
N LEU A 12 -13.64 -1.95 21.16
CA LEU A 12 -12.83 -2.69 20.16
C LEU A 12 -11.45 -3.02 20.70
N LYS A 13 -10.82 -2.10 21.43
CA LYS A 13 -9.53 -2.35 22.09
C LYS A 13 -9.66 -3.48 23.12
N SER A 14 -10.66 -3.43 23.98
CA SER A 14 -10.89 -4.48 24.98
C SER A 14 -11.10 -5.84 24.31
N PHE A 15 -11.81 -5.85 23.18
CA PHE A 15 -12.02 -7.07 22.41
C PHE A 15 -10.73 -7.60 21.79
N ALA A 16 -9.94 -6.72 21.19
CA ALA A 16 -8.64 -7.08 20.60
C ALA A 16 -7.65 -7.59 21.66
N ASP A 17 -7.63 -6.97 22.85
CA ASP A 17 -6.76 -7.36 23.95
C ASP A 17 -7.14 -8.72 24.59
N MET A 18 -8.39 -9.15 24.45
CA MET A 18 -8.86 -10.46 24.93
C MET A 18 -8.57 -11.61 23.96
N GLN A 19 -8.22 -11.32 22.72
CA GLN A 19 -7.90 -12.35 21.75
C GLN A 19 -6.47 -12.85 21.93
N GLU A 20 -6.29 -14.15 21.75
CA GLU A 20 -4.95 -14.73 21.66
C GLU A 20 -4.26 -14.26 20.37
N GLU A 21 -3.00 -13.90 20.49
CA GLU A 21 -2.20 -13.48 19.34
C GLU A 21 -1.97 -14.68 18.42
N LYS A 22 -2.43 -14.54 17.17
CA LYS A 22 -2.34 -15.59 16.14
C LYS A 22 -1.17 -15.38 15.20
N ASN A 23 -0.77 -14.14 15.03
CA ASN A 23 0.30 -13.74 14.11
C ASN A 23 1.31 -12.86 14.84
N GLU A 24 2.58 -13.18 14.75
CA GLU A 24 3.64 -12.38 15.35
C GLU A 24 3.75 -11.01 14.70
N GLU A 25 3.73 -10.98 13.37
CA GLU A 25 3.83 -9.75 12.59
C GLU A 25 2.88 -9.80 11.41
N VAL A 26 2.15 -8.70 11.18
CA VAL A 26 1.27 -8.53 10.04
C VAL A 26 1.68 -7.30 9.27
N HIS A 27 1.84 -7.47 7.96
CA HIS A 27 2.16 -6.39 7.03
C HIS A 27 0.90 -5.93 6.30
N LEU A 28 0.59 -4.65 6.40
CA LEU A 28 -0.50 -4.02 5.67
C LEU A 28 0.05 -3.33 4.42
N ILE A 29 -0.32 -3.82 3.25
CA ILE A 29 0.11 -3.26 1.96
C ILE A 29 -1.07 -2.85 1.10
N LYS A 30 -0.84 -1.89 0.20
CA LYS A 30 -1.85 -1.44 -0.75
C LYS A 30 -1.96 -2.40 -1.92
N GLN A 31 -3.17 -2.83 -2.21
CA GLN A 31 -3.50 -3.61 -3.40
C GLN A 31 -3.67 -2.69 -4.63
N PRO A 32 -3.26 -3.13 -5.82
CA PRO A 32 -3.68 -2.48 -7.05
C PRO A 32 -5.22 -2.46 -7.14
N GLY A 33 -5.82 -1.28 -7.25
CA GLY A 33 -7.28 -1.12 -7.22
C GLY A 33 -7.84 -0.44 -5.97
N GLY A 34 -6.99 -0.13 -4.98
CA GLY A 34 -7.35 0.73 -3.85
C GLY A 34 -7.73 0.00 -2.56
N SER A 35 -7.82 -1.32 -2.59
CA SER A 35 -7.99 -2.15 -1.39
C SER A 35 -6.65 -2.40 -0.68
N PHE A 36 -6.62 -3.31 0.27
CA PHE A 36 -5.43 -3.67 1.01
C PHE A 36 -5.24 -5.19 1.07
N TRP A 37 -4.01 -5.60 1.32
CA TRP A 37 -3.66 -6.97 1.68
C TRP A 37 -3.04 -7.01 3.07
N LEU A 38 -3.36 -8.05 3.81
CA LEU A 38 -2.66 -8.42 5.03
C LEU A 38 -1.77 -9.63 4.74
N LEU A 39 -0.49 -9.48 5.04
CA LEU A 39 0.49 -10.56 4.92
C LEU A 39 1.03 -10.90 6.31
N ASP A 40 1.36 -12.17 6.53
CA ASP A 40 2.03 -12.60 7.75
C ASP A 40 3.54 -12.29 7.73
N GLN A 41 4.26 -12.70 8.75
CA GLN A 41 5.71 -12.55 8.88
C GLN A 41 6.50 -13.23 7.73
N ASP A 42 5.94 -14.26 7.10
CA ASP A 42 6.51 -14.97 5.95
C ASP A 42 6.09 -14.35 4.62
N ARG A 43 5.37 -13.22 4.66
CA ARG A 43 4.78 -12.51 3.51
C ARG A 43 3.72 -13.33 2.78
N LYS A 44 3.10 -14.24 3.46
CA LYS A 44 1.99 -15.02 2.96
C LYS A 44 0.68 -14.24 3.17
N LEU A 45 -0.21 -14.32 2.20
CA LEU A 45 -1.48 -13.60 2.25
C LEU A 45 -2.40 -14.19 3.32
N LEU A 46 -2.81 -13.34 4.26
CA LEU A 46 -3.75 -13.68 5.33
C LEU A 46 -5.21 -13.36 4.95
N SER A 47 -5.40 -12.51 3.95
CA SER A 47 -6.70 -11.89 3.67
C SER A 47 -7.54 -12.59 2.60
N ASP A 48 -7.10 -13.74 2.06
CA ASP A 48 -7.87 -14.44 1.03
C ASP A 48 -9.25 -14.91 1.53
N ASP A 49 -9.30 -15.37 2.79
CA ASP A 49 -10.54 -15.89 3.36
C ASP A 49 -11.51 -14.80 3.84
N TYR A 50 -11.03 -13.57 4.06
CA TYR A 50 -11.81 -12.50 4.70
C TYR A 50 -12.28 -11.40 3.77
N CYS A 51 -11.56 -11.17 2.67
CA CYS A 51 -11.88 -10.08 1.75
C CYS A 51 -12.89 -10.47 0.67
N GLU A 52 -12.92 -11.73 0.22
CA GLU A 52 -13.84 -12.17 -0.81
C GLU A 52 -15.28 -12.19 -0.31
N ASP A 53 -15.52 -12.65 0.91
CA ASP A 53 -16.86 -12.66 1.49
C ASP A 53 -17.39 -11.26 1.79
N LEU A 54 -16.54 -10.32 2.19
CA LEU A 54 -16.93 -8.95 2.50
C LEU A 54 -17.10 -8.07 1.25
N MET A 55 -16.35 -8.33 0.18
CA MET A 55 -16.49 -7.64 -1.11
C MET A 55 -17.74 -8.05 -1.87
N SER A 56 -18.32 -9.21 -1.55
CA SER A 56 -19.56 -9.70 -2.18
C SER A 56 -20.80 -8.93 -1.73
N TYR A 57 -20.73 -8.21 -0.63
CA TYR A 57 -21.83 -7.38 -0.12
C TYR A 57 -21.76 -5.94 -0.65
N SER A 58 -21.49 -5.77 -1.94
CA SER A 58 -21.64 -4.48 -2.61
C SER A 58 -23.10 -4.12 -2.83
N ILE A 59 -23.75 -3.68 -1.77
CA ILE A 59 -25.02 -2.96 -1.83
C ILE A 59 -24.75 -1.58 -1.24
N GLU A 60 -25.44 -0.59 -1.71
CA GLU A 60 -25.30 0.87 -1.50
C GLU A 60 -24.98 1.37 -0.06
N ILE A 61 -24.87 0.46 0.91
CA ILE A 61 -24.44 0.72 2.30
C ILE A 61 -23.48 -0.40 2.70
N GLY A 62 -22.36 -0.51 1.98
CA GLY A 62 -21.29 -1.45 2.33
C GLY A 62 -20.40 -0.91 3.46
N PRO A 63 -19.61 -1.80 4.13
CA PRO A 63 -18.64 -1.37 5.11
C PRO A 63 -17.60 -0.43 4.48
N THR A 64 -17.18 0.55 5.25
CA THR A 64 -16.13 1.47 4.81
C THR A 64 -14.78 0.77 4.76
N PHE A 65 -13.80 1.38 4.07
CA PHE A 65 -12.41 0.90 4.09
C PHE A 65 -11.88 0.74 5.53
N GLU A 66 -12.20 1.70 6.39
CA GLU A 66 -11.83 1.67 7.82
C GLU A 66 -12.45 0.45 8.54
N ASP A 67 -13.74 0.22 8.37
CA ASP A 67 -14.44 -0.92 8.99
C ASP A 67 -13.84 -2.26 8.56
N LEU A 68 -13.55 -2.41 7.28
CA LEU A 68 -12.92 -3.61 6.72
C LEU A 68 -11.52 -3.83 7.28
N LEU A 69 -10.74 -2.76 7.35
CA LEU A 69 -9.37 -2.81 7.85
C LEU A 69 -9.32 -3.16 9.33
N ILE A 70 -10.16 -2.52 10.15
CA ILE A 70 -10.25 -2.81 11.59
C ILE A 70 -10.70 -4.25 11.82
N SER A 71 -11.73 -4.71 11.11
CA SER A 71 -12.24 -6.07 11.21
C SER A 71 -11.17 -7.11 10.84
N ALA A 72 -10.45 -6.89 9.75
CA ALA A 72 -9.39 -7.76 9.29
C ALA A 72 -8.23 -7.83 10.30
N LEU A 73 -7.80 -6.69 10.85
CA LEU A 73 -6.74 -6.63 11.85
C LEU A 73 -7.14 -7.31 13.17
N ILE A 74 -8.38 -7.11 13.64
CA ILE A 74 -8.89 -7.80 14.83
C ILE A 74 -8.90 -9.31 14.60
N THR A 75 -9.36 -9.77 13.44
CA THR A 75 -9.41 -11.20 13.10
C THR A 75 -8.01 -11.81 12.97
N ALA A 76 -7.07 -11.08 12.39
CA ALA A 76 -5.67 -11.50 12.29
C ALA A 76 -4.96 -11.57 13.64
N SER A 77 -5.46 -10.85 14.65
CA SER A 77 -4.94 -10.84 16.02
C SER A 77 -3.41 -10.75 16.09
N PRO A 78 -2.81 -9.67 15.56
CA PRO A 78 -1.37 -9.54 15.46
C PRO A 78 -0.73 -9.07 16.78
N SER A 79 0.50 -9.52 17.04
CA SER A 79 1.37 -8.92 18.05
C SER A 79 1.96 -7.60 17.58
N LYS A 80 2.16 -7.47 16.25
CA LYS A 80 2.73 -6.28 15.60
C LYS A 80 2.13 -6.08 14.22
N VAL A 81 1.85 -4.82 13.87
CA VAL A 81 1.38 -4.42 12.54
C VAL A 81 2.35 -3.45 11.91
N ILE A 82 2.84 -3.77 10.72
CA ILE A 82 3.70 -2.89 9.94
C ILE A 82 2.92 -2.34 8.75
N ILE A 83 2.76 -1.03 8.71
CA ILE A 83 2.00 -0.33 7.68
C ILE A 83 2.94 0.14 6.56
N HIS A 84 2.69 -0.34 5.34
CA HIS A 84 3.45 -0.02 4.12
C HIS A 84 2.69 0.90 3.16
N MET A 85 1.52 1.36 3.53
CA MET A 85 0.66 2.19 2.69
C MET A 85 0.31 3.52 3.38
N ASP A 86 -0.12 4.48 2.60
CA ASP A 86 -0.68 5.70 3.14
C ASP A 86 -2.09 5.41 3.66
N ILE A 87 -2.35 5.80 4.88
CA ILE A 87 -3.64 5.75 5.55
C ILE A 87 -3.94 7.16 6.03
N ASP A 88 -5.19 7.59 5.86
CA ASP A 88 -5.63 8.90 6.37
C ASP A 88 -5.49 8.99 7.89
N GLU A 89 -5.42 10.21 8.40
CA GLU A 89 -5.14 10.45 9.81
C GLU A 89 -6.26 9.96 10.73
N ASP A 90 -7.51 10.04 10.30
CA ASP A 90 -8.66 9.63 11.10
C ASP A 90 -8.67 8.11 11.28
N THR A 91 -8.51 7.37 10.18
CA THR A 91 -8.37 5.91 10.21
C THR A 91 -7.14 5.49 11.02
N MET A 92 -6.02 6.19 10.88
CA MET A 92 -4.81 5.91 11.66
C MET A 92 -5.03 6.16 13.16
N TYR A 93 -5.76 7.22 13.51
CA TYR A 93 -6.11 7.53 14.90
C TYR A 93 -6.95 6.41 15.51
N THR A 94 -7.95 5.92 14.79
CA THR A 94 -8.80 4.81 15.21
C THR A 94 -7.99 3.52 15.41
N ILE A 95 -7.17 3.14 14.43
CA ILE A 95 -6.32 1.93 14.50
C ILE A 95 -5.35 1.99 15.68
N ARG A 96 -4.71 3.14 15.89
CA ARG A 96 -3.81 3.34 17.04
C ARG A 96 -4.57 3.31 18.37
N GLY A 97 -5.79 3.79 18.40
CA GLY A 97 -6.65 3.71 19.56
C GLY A 97 -6.96 2.27 19.97
N ILE A 98 -7.13 1.38 19.00
CA ILE A 98 -7.44 -0.04 19.20
C ILE A 98 -6.18 -0.85 19.51
N PHE A 99 -5.14 -0.74 18.68
CA PHE A 99 -3.96 -1.62 18.72
C PHE A 99 -2.77 -1.00 19.48
N GLY A 100 -2.81 0.29 19.78
CA GLY A 100 -1.77 0.96 20.57
C GLY A 100 -0.37 0.88 19.96
N ASP A 101 0.57 0.44 20.77
CA ASP A 101 2.00 0.36 20.41
C ASP A 101 2.32 -0.76 19.42
N LYS A 102 1.36 -1.63 19.12
CA LYS A 102 1.53 -2.68 18.10
C LYS A 102 1.65 -2.13 16.67
N ILE A 103 1.27 -0.86 16.45
CA ILE A 103 1.26 -0.22 15.13
C ILE A 103 2.57 0.48 14.84
N GLU A 104 3.24 0.06 13.80
CA GLU A 104 4.45 0.71 13.28
C GLU A 104 4.29 1.10 11.80
N ARG A 105 4.90 2.21 11.39
CA ARG A 105 5.03 2.56 9.98
C ARG A 105 6.36 2.06 9.44
N CYS A 106 6.34 1.42 8.28
CA CYS A 106 7.56 1.03 7.60
C CYS A 106 8.38 2.27 7.20
N PRO A 107 9.68 2.33 7.54
CA PRO A 107 10.54 3.46 7.14
C PRO A 107 10.84 3.50 5.64
N GLY A 108 10.47 2.47 4.92
CA GLY A 108 10.69 2.28 3.50
C GLY A 108 11.31 0.91 3.21
N CYS A 109 10.71 0.18 2.30
CA CYS A 109 11.19 -1.13 1.86
C CYS A 109 10.81 -1.37 0.40
N SER A 110 11.19 -2.52 -0.14
CA SER A 110 10.90 -2.92 -1.53
C SER A 110 9.52 -3.55 -1.73
N MET A 111 8.66 -3.53 -0.73
CA MET A 111 7.30 -4.07 -0.87
C MET A 111 6.45 -3.21 -1.81
N PRO A 112 5.56 -3.82 -2.61
CA PRO A 112 4.65 -3.10 -3.48
C PRO A 112 3.82 -2.08 -2.70
N GLY A 113 3.79 -0.83 -3.18
CA GLY A 113 3.03 0.25 -2.55
C GLY A 113 3.68 0.87 -1.31
N CYS A 114 4.81 0.35 -0.84
CA CYS A 114 5.57 0.99 0.22
C CYS A 114 6.24 2.25 -0.32
N LYS A 115 5.83 3.38 0.21
CA LYS A 115 6.53 4.63 -0.04
C LYS A 115 7.51 4.87 1.09
N PRO A 116 8.77 5.24 0.80
CA PRO A 116 9.66 5.68 1.85
C PRO A 116 9.00 6.84 2.60
N ALA A 117 9.05 6.80 3.91
CA ALA A 117 8.63 7.93 4.72
C ALA A 117 9.52 9.11 4.31
N TYR A 118 8.97 10.04 3.55
CA TYR A 118 9.63 11.32 3.33
C TYR A 118 9.77 11.96 4.71
N ARG A 119 10.99 12.04 5.19
CA ARG A 119 11.30 12.96 6.27
C ARG A 119 11.09 14.36 5.73
N GLU A 120 10.02 14.98 6.13
CA GLU A 120 9.80 16.42 5.90
C GLU A 120 10.80 17.29 6.68
N ASP A 121 11.75 16.70 7.39
CA ASP A 121 12.71 17.39 8.26
C ASP A 121 14.02 17.77 7.56
N TYR A 122 14.08 17.73 6.21
CA TYR A 122 15.27 18.22 5.51
C TYR A 122 14.97 19.41 4.62
N ILE A 123 14.36 20.44 5.19
CA ILE A 123 14.41 21.79 4.63
C ILE A 123 15.49 22.55 5.39
N GLY A 124 16.65 22.54 4.87
CA GLY A 124 17.67 23.42 5.40
C GLY A 124 19.10 23.09 5.02
N VAL A 125 19.43 22.89 3.77
CA VAL A 125 20.76 23.24 3.28
C VAL A 125 20.63 23.88 1.91
N ASN A 126 20.68 25.21 1.93
CA ASN A 126 21.09 25.98 0.78
C ASN A 126 22.45 25.49 0.31
N THR A 127 22.48 24.86 -0.83
CA THR A 127 23.68 24.90 -1.65
C THR A 127 23.36 25.64 -2.95
N SER A 128 23.44 26.95 -2.83
CA SER A 128 23.88 27.76 -3.96
C SER A 128 25.24 27.23 -4.35
N ASN A 129 25.36 26.55 -5.43
CA ASN A 129 26.53 26.75 -6.28
C ASN A 129 26.43 26.11 -7.65
N LYS A 130 26.52 27.02 -8.61
CA LYS A 130 27.27 27.01 -9.84
C LYS A 130 26.85 26.05 -10.94
N THR A 131 26.15 26.71 -11.85
CA THR A 131 26.42 26.71 -13.31
C THR A 131 27.75 26.05 -13.69
N SER A 132 27.64 24.99 -14.40
CA SER A 132 28.62 24.66 -15.44
C SER A 132 27.86 23.99 -16.57
N LYS A 133 27.70 24.75 -17.66
CA LYS A 133 27.38 24.21 -18.96
C LYS A 133 28.52 23.32 -19.40
N PRO A 134 28.28 22.19 -19.99
CA PRO A 134 29.17 21.67 -21.01
C PRO A 134 28.64 22.06 -22.39
N ASP A 135 29.57 22.54 -23.16
CA ASP A 135 29.46 23.00 -24.49
C ASP A 135 28.83 21.96 -25.43
N MET A 136 28.02 22.52 -26.34
CA MET A 136 27.58 21.86 -27.56
C MET A 136 28.82 21.51 -28.40
N VAL A 137 28.95 20.24 -28.69
CA VAL A 137 29.71 19.80 -29.83
C VAL A 137 28.72 19.30 -30.88
N GLU A 138 28.52 20.11 -31.88
CA GLU A 138 27.93 19.69 -33.15
C GLU A 138 28.86 18.66 -33.79
N GLU A 139 28.34 17.49 -34.05
CA GLU A 139 28.94 16.64 -35.06
C GLU A 139 27.86 16.27 -36.08
N LYS A 140 27.99 16.92 -37.21
CA LYS A 140 27.35 16.58 -38.46
C LYS A 140 27.90 15.24 -38.93
N THR A 141 27.03 14.28 -39.14
CA THR A 141 27.32 13.27 -40.17
C THR A 141 26.08 12.94 -40.97
N THR A 142 26.25 13.19 -42.19
CA THR A 142 25.46 13.03 -43.40
C THR A 142 24.83 11.64 -43.55
N ALA A 143 23.64 11.73 -44.11
CA ALA A 143 22.82 10.76 -44.79
C ALA A 143 23.53 9.59 -45.48
N SER A 144 22.92 8.43 -45.40
CA SER A 144 22.70 7.57 -46.57
C SER A 144 21.59 6.59 -46.32
N GLY A 145 20.62 6.61 -47.21
CA GLY A 145 19.47 5.75 -47.20
C GLY A 145 19.82 4.31 -47.58
N HIS A 146 18.99 3.41 -47.11
CA HIS A 146 18.62 2.22 -47.88
C HIS A 146 17.24 1.74 -47.47
N ASN A 147 16.40 1.84 -48.44
CA ASN A 147 15.11 1.24 -48.66
C ASN A 147 15.24 -0.27 -48.67
N THR A 148 14.50 -1.00 -47.85
CA THR A 148 14.10 -2.36 -48.16
C THR A 148 12.76 -2.70 -47.55
N LYS A 149 11.85 -2.72 -48.42
CA LYS A 149 10.54 -3.31 -48.46
C LYS A 149 10.65 -4.83 -48.21
N LEU A 150 9.92 -5.35 -47.27
CA LEU A 150 9.45 -6.74 -47.29
C LEU A 150 8.16 -6.88 -46.52
N ALA A 151 7.12 -7.05 -47.31
CA ALA A 151 5.85 -7.62 -46.90
C ALA A 151 6.03 -9.14 -46.75
N SER A 152 5.41 -9.71 -45.75
CA SER A 152 4.90 -11.07 -45.85
C SER A 152 3.86 -11.33 -44.78
N ASP A 153 2.70 -11.49 -45.26
CA ASP A 153 1.60 -12.33 -44.83
C ASP A 153 1.99 -13.47 -43.91
N SER A 154 1.21 -13.65 -42.88
CA SER A 154 0.87 -14.99 -42.41
C SER A 154 -0.42 -14.96 -41.62
N SER A 155 -1.48 -15.25 -42.31
CA SER A 155 -2.75 -15.73 -41.79
C SER A 155 -2.49 -16.96 -40.91
N ILE A 156 -2.88 -16.92 -39.66
CA ILE A 156 -3.11 -18.14 -38.90
C ILE A 156 -4.57 -18.18 -38.50
N ASN A 157 -5.27 -18.98 -39.24
CA ASN A 157 -6.58 -19.49 -39.01
C ASN A 157 -6.52 -20.47 -37.84
N LEU A 158 -7.21 -20.23 -36.76
CA LEU A 158 -7.49 -21.22 -35.76
C LEU A 158 -8.97 -21.28 -35.47
N LYS A 159 -9.57 -22.23 -36.13
CA LYS A 159 -10.82 -22.91 -35.79
C LYS A 159 -10.60 -23.69 -34.49
N TRP A 160 -11.50 -23.57 -33.64
CA TRP A 160 -12.26 -24.40 -32.69
C TRP A 160 -12.75 -23.59 -31.53
#